data_ecc43e933b10a0167bb3507d779f99b0
#
_entry.id   ecc43e933b10a0167bb3507d779f99b0
#
_cell.length_a   1.000
_cell.length_b   1.000
_cell.length_c   1.000
_cell.angle_alpha   90.00
_cell.angle_beta   90.00
_cell.angle_gamma   90.00
#
_symmetry.space_group_name_H-M   'P 1'
#
loop_
_entity.id
_entity.type
_entity.pdbx_description
1 polymer ?
#
loop_
_entity_poly.entity_id
_entity_poly.type
_entity_poly.pdbx_seq_one_letter_code
_entity_poly.pdbx_strand_id
1 'polypeptide(L)'
;MNNDPNLYEGQKLVKDANGFFMKMYGYMAFAVGISAVTAFMAANVPSVVSLVSNGLVMSILFIVQLVLVFRMSSLKAIRTSGKALSSLIFYSMIEGLFLSGLLYKYTAMDITRAFIAAAVLFVVLAVMGTSTKKDLSGIGRQALAALIALIIVSVINLFLHSTTIQYVFSFIG
;
A
#
# COMPACT_ATOMS: atom_id res chain seq x y z
N MET A 1 -25.01 -40.39 -5.66
CA MET A 1 -24.25 -39.35 -5.01
C MET A 1 -22.77 -39.58 -5.35
N ASN A 2 -22.24 -38.83 -6.30
CA ASN A 2 -20.82 -38.96 -6.72
C ASN A 2 -19.91 -38.36 -5.62
N ASN A 3 -19.39 -39.23 -4.76
CA ASN A 3 -18.32 -38.87 -3.81
C ASN A 3 -16.96 -38.92 -4.55
N ASP A 4 -16.71 -37.95 -5.40
CA ASP A 4 -15.43 -37.84 -6.07
C ASP A 4 -14.43 -37.11 -5.13
N PRO A 5 -13.41 -37.81 -4.59
CA PRO A 5 -12.47 -37.20 -3.63
C PRO A 5 -11.80 -35.92 -4.16
N ASN A 6 -11.57 -35.88 -5.47
CA ASN A 6 -10.93 -34.72 -6.11
C ASN A 6 -11.82 -33.46 -6.07
N LEU A 7 -13.15 -33.62 -6.12
CA LEU A 7 -14.08 -32.50 -5.99
C LEU A 7 -14.11 -31.93 -4.58
N TYR A 8 -14.03 -32.77 -3.56
CA TYR A 8 -13.96 -32.35 -2.15
C TYR A 8 -12.65 -31.62 -1.84
N GLU A 9 -11.52 -32.14 -2.33
CA GLU A 9 -10.22 -31.47 -2.17
C GLU A 9 -10.21 -30.12 -2.88
N GLY A 10 -10.72 -30.02 -4.10
CA GLY A 10 -10.84 -28.75 -4.82
C GLY A 10 -11.69 -27.72 -4.09
N GLN A 11 -12.86 -28.13 -3.58
CA GLN A 11 -13.74 -27.25 -2.79
C GLN A 11 -13.10 -26.80 -1.47
N LYS A 12 -12.36 -27.67 -0.81
CA LYS A 12 -11.63 -27.35 0.43
C LYS A 12 -10.52 -26.34 0.18
N LEU A 13 -9.74 -26.53 -0.89
CA LEU A 13 -8.68 -25.58 -1.26
C LEU A 13 -9.25 -24.18 -1.59
N VAL A 14 -10.36 -24.11 -2.31
CA VAL A 14 -11.05 -22.83 -2.61
C VAL A 14 -11.56 -22.18 -1.33
N LYS A 15 -12.16 -22.93 -0.43
CA LYS A 15 -12.68 -22.41 0.85
C LYS A 15 -11.55 -21.89 1.75
N ASP A 16 -10.44 -22.62 1.83
CA ASP A 16 -9.27 -22.24 2.63
C ASP A 16 -8.60 -20.99 2.04
N ALA A 17 -8.50 -20.90 0.71
CA ALA A 17 -8.01 -19.71 0.02
C ALA A 17 -8.90 -18.49 0.28
N ASN A 18 -10.23 -18.63 0.16
CA ASN A 18 -11.17 -17.55 0.46
C ASN A 18 -11.10 -17.10 1.92
N GLY A 19 -10.97 -18.04 2.87
CA GLY A 19 -10.80 -17.72 4.28
C GLY A 19 -9.49 -16.94 4.54
N PHE A 20 -8.42 -17.29 3.85
CA PHE A 20 -7.15 -16.56 3.91
C PHE A 20 -7.28 -15.14 3.34
N PHE A 21 -7.88 -14.98 2.17
CA PHE A 21 -8.10 -13.66 1.56
C PHE A 21 -8.98 -12.76 2.44
N MET A 22 -10.06 -13.28 3.02
CA MET A 22 -10.91 -12.52 3.93
C MET A 22 -10.14 -11.98 5.15
N LYS A 23 -9.28 -12.80 5.76
CA LYS A 23 -8.42 -12.38 6.87
C LYS A 23 -7.41 -11.31 6.42
N MET A 24 -6.80 -11.51 5.26
CA MET A 24 -5.84 -10.55 4.68
C MET A 24 -6.50 -9.20 4.44
N TYR A 25 -7.67 -9.16 3.78
CA TYR A 25 -8.42 -7.92 3.57
C TYR A 25 -8.88 -7.28 4.87
N GLY A 26 -9.25 -8.08 5.88
CA GLY A 26 -9.59 -7.58 7.21
C GLY A 26 -8.41 -6.85 7.88
N TYR A 27 -7.22 -7.42 7.84
CA TYR A 27 -6.01 -6.77 8.35
C TYR A 27 -5.63 -5.52 7.56
N MET A 28 -5.79 -5.53 6.23
CA MET A 28 -5.56 -4.34 5.40
C MET A 28 -6.55 -3.22 5.75
N ALA A 29 -7.83 -3.52 5.87
CA ALA A 29 -8.86 -2.54 6.25
C ALA A 29 -8.57 -1.95 7.64
N PHE A 30 -8.18 -2.79 8.60
CA PHE A 30 -7.79 -2.37 9.94
C PHE A 30 -6.56 -1.44 9.90
N ALA A 31 -5.53 -1.79 9.13
CA ALA A 31 -4.33 -0.99 8.95
C ALA A 31 -4.65 0.39 8.34
N VAL A 32 -5.47 0.43 7.29
CA VAL A 32 -5.94 1.68 6.67
C VAL A 32 -6.76 2.51 7.66
N GLY A 33 -7.60 1.88 8.49
CA GLY A 33 -8.33 2.56 9.57
C GLY A 33 -7.41 3.25 10.58
N ILE A 34 -6.34 2.56 11.02
CA ILE A 34 -5.34 3.13 11.92
C ILE A 34 -4.63 4.32 11.27
N SER A 35 -4.18 4.19 10.02
CA SER A 35 -3.51 5.29 9.33
C SER A 35 -4.43 6.49 9.12
N ALA A 36 -5.70 6.27 8.82
CA ALA A 36 -6.69 7.35 8.69
C ALA A 36 -6.91 8.11 10.02
N VAL A 37 -7.07 7.38 11.13
CA VAL A 37 -7.22 7.98 12.47
C VAL A 37 -5.97 8.75 12.86
N THR A 38 -4.78 8.16 12.64
CA THR A 38 -3.50 8.81 12.94
C THR A 38 -3.31 10.08 12.09
N ALA A 39 -3.63 10.02 10.79
CA ALA A 39 -3.55 11.17 9.90
C ALA A 39 -4.47 12.31 10.36
N PHE A 40 -5.70 11.98 10.72
CA PHE A 40 -6.66 12.95 11.23
C PHE A 40 -6.21 13.58 12.54
N MET A 41 -5.76 12.79 13.50
CA MET A 41 -5.24 13.29 14.77
C MET A 41 -3.99 14.17 14.56
N ALA A 42 -3.05 13.73 13.76
CA ALA A 42 -1.83 14.47 13.47
C ALA A 42 -2.08 15.79 12.75
N ALA A 43 -3.03 15.83 11.81
CA ALA A 43 -3.41 17.06 11.10
C ALA A 43 -4.04 18.13 11.99
N ASN A 44 -4.61 17.74 13.14
CA ASN A 44 -5.20 18.66 14.10
C ASN A 44 -4.20 19.18 15.18
N VAL A 45 -2.94 18.73 15.15
CA VAL A 45 -1.90 19.16 16.10
C VAL A 45 -0.90 20.06 15.38
N PRO A 46 -0.89 21.39 15.63
CA PRO A 46 -0.05 22.34 14.92
C PRO A 46 1.45 22.01 14.95
N SER A 47 1.95 21.51 16.08
CA SER A 47 3.35 21.10 16.22
C SER A 47 3.72 19.92 15.34
N VAL A 48 2.80 18.96 15.15
CA VAL A 48 3.02 17.82 14.25
C VAL A 48 2.95 18.29 12.80
N VAL A 49 1.99 19.15 12.46
CA VAL A 49 1.86 19.72 11.11
C VAL A 49 3.14 20.46 10.71
N SER A 50 3.71 21.29 11.59
CA SER A 50 4.95 22.00 11.31
C SER A 50 6.14 21.05 11.05
N LEU A 51 6.20 19.95 11.81
CA LEU A 51 7.21 18.90 11.64
C LEU A 51 7.07 18.18 10.28
N VAL A 52 5.88 17.69 9.94
CA VAL A 52 5.64 16.95 8.70
C VAL A 52 5.61 17.84 7.45
N SER A 53 5.46 19.16 7.61
CA SER A 53 5.59 20.13 6.51
C SER A 53 7.03 20.33 6.08
N ASN A 54 8.01 19.95 6.91
CA ASN A 54 9.43 20.03 6.58
C ASN A 54 9.80 18.90 5.59
N GLY A 55 10.34 19.29 4.44
CA GLY A 55 10.73 18.35 3.38
C GLY A 55 11.74 17.28 3.83
N LEU A 56 12.69 17.65 4.73
CA LEU A 56 13.64 16.67 5.27
C LEU A 56 12.94 15.63 6.15
N VAL A 57 12.01 16.04 7.02
CA VAL A 57 11.24 15.12 7.87
C VAL A 57 10.40 14.19 7.01
N MET A 58 9.74 14.70 5.96
CA MET A 58 8.98 13.89 5.01
C MET A 58 9.87 12.88 4.30
N SER A 59 11.06 13.27 3.87
CA SER A 59 12.02 12.36 3.23
C SER A 59 12.47 11.26 4.19
N ILE A 60 12.72 11.58 5.44
CA ILE A 60 13.09 10.61 6.47
C ILE A 60 11.92 9.65 6.74
N LEU A 61 10.68 10.13 6.88
CA LEU A 61 9.49 9.29 7.05
C LEU A 61 9.33 8.33 5.87
N PHE A 62 9.51 8.81 4.65
CA PHE A 62 9.45 7.97 3.45
C PHE A 62 10.50 6.85 3.47
N ILE A 63 11.75 7.17 3.82
CA ILE A 63 12.82 6.16 3.93
C ILE A 63 12.50 5.15 5.03
N VAL A 64 12.01 5.61 6.18
CA VAL A 64 11.61 4.73 7.30
C VAL A 64 10.50 3.78 6.86
N GLN A 65 9.51 4.25 6.11
CA GLN A 65 8.44 3.40 5.55
C GLN A 65 9.00 2.33 4.62
N LEU A 66 9.89 2.69 3.71
CA LEU A 66 10.54 1.71 2.82
C LEU A 66 11.29 0.63 3.62
N VAL A 67 12.08 1.04 4.61
CA VAL A 67 12.81 0.09 5.47
C VAL A 67 11.84 -0.84 6.22
N LEU A 68 10.73 -0.32 6.73
CA LEU A 68 9.71 -1.12 7.42
C LEU A 68 9.06 -2.14 6.47
N VAL A 69 8.71 -1.74 5.25
CA VAL A 69 8.13 -2.64 4.24
C VAL A 69 9.10 -3.77 3.91
N PHE A 70 10.38 -3.46 3.66
CA PHE A 70 11.38 -4.49 3.40
C PHE A 70 11.57 -5.43 4.60
N ARG A 71 11.55 -4.88 5.80
CA ARG A 71 11.66 -5.65 7.03
C ARG A 71 10.46 -6.57 7.25
N MET A 72 9.25 -6.09 6.98
CA MET A 72 8.00 -6.87 7.09
C MET A 72 7.91 -7.95 6.01
N SER A 73 8.42 -7.69 4.81
CA SER A 73 8.46 -8.65 3.70
C SER A 73 9.49 -9.78 3.91
N SER A 74 10.37 -9.65 4.92
CA SER A 74 11.36 -10.69 5.22
C SER A 74 10.69 -11.94 5.78
N LEU A 75 11.10 -13.11 5.27
CA LEU A 75 10.58 -14.43 5.66
C LEU A 75 10.67 -14.72 7.17
N LYS A 76 11.60 -14.07 7.90
CA LYS A 76 11.72 -14.19 9.35
C LYS A 76 10.60 -13.48 10.10
N ALA A 77 10.06 -12.37 9.55
CA ALA A 77 8.96 -11.61 10.16
C ALA A 77 7.62 -12.35 10.06
N ILE A 78 7.43 -13.16 9.01
CA ILE A 78 6.17 -13.89 8.74
C ILE A 78 5.93 -15.02 9.74
N ARG A 79 6.97 -15.56 10.37
CA ARG A 79 6.87 -16.75 11.25
C ARG A 79 6.20 -16.50 12.60
N THR A 80 5.98 -15.26 13.02
CA THR A 80 5.40 -14.95 14.33
C THR A 80 4.24 -13.96 14.16
N SER A 81 3.01 -14.46 14.19
CA SER A 81 1.78 -13.66 13.94
C SER A 81 1.68 -12.40 14.81
N GLY A 82 2.07 -12.45 16.09
CA GLY A 82 2.02 -11.28 16.96
C GLY A 82 3.01 -10.18 16.56
N LYS A 83 4.21 -10.54 16.12
CA LYS A 83 5.20 -9.57 15.63
C LYS A 83 4.80 -8.96 14.29
N ALA A 84 4.13 -9.71 13.43
CA ALA A 84 3.62 -9.22 12.16
C ALA A 84 2.52 -8.17 12.39
N LEU A 85 1.58 -8.43 13.29
CA LEU A 85 0.49 -7.49 13.61
C LEU A 85 1.02 -6.20 14.24
N SER A 86 1.93 -6.28 15.22
CA SER A 86 2.53 -5.08 15.83
C SER A 86 3.33 -4.25 14.83
N SER A 87 4.05 -4.91 13.92
CA SER A 87 4.76 -4.21 12.84
C SER A 87 3.80 -3.53 11.86
N LEU A 88 2.66 -4.16 11.55
CA LEU A 88 1.63 -3.59 10.70
C LEU A 88 1.00 -2.35 11.36
N ILE A 89 0.67 -2.41 12.65
CA ILE A 89 0.14 -1.26 13.40
C ILE A 89 1.13 -0.10 13.40
N PHE A 90 2.39 -0.39 13.71
CA PHE A 90 3.44 0.63 13.73
C PHE A 90 3.65 1.27 12.34
N TYR A 91 3.68 0.46 11.29
CA TYR A 91 3.73 0.94 9.91
C TYR A 91 2.53 1.85 9.60
N SER A 92 1.31 1.44 9.96
CA SER A 92 0.10 2.22 9.71
C SER A 92 0.07 3.56 10.44
N MET A 93 0.67 3.64 11.64
CA MET A 93 0.82 4.90 12.35
C MET A 93 1.79 5.84 11.63
N ILE A 94 2.93 5.35 11.16
CA ILE A 94 3.89 6.14 10.38
C ILE A 94 3.28 6.59 9.04
N GLU A 95 2.54 5.71 8.38
CA GLU A 95 1.77 6.03 7.17
C GLU A 95 0.77 7.15 7.44
N GLY A 96 0.05 7.09 8.56
CA GLY A 96 -0.87 8.15 8.96
C GLY A 96 -0.17 9.49 9.18
N LEU A 97 1.01 9.50 9.80
CA LEU A 97 1.83 10.71 9.94
C LEU A 97 2.25 11.26 8.57
N PHE A 98 2.68 10.40 7.67
CA PHE A 98 3.03 10.80 6.30
C PHE A 98 1.84 11.39 5.56
N LEU A 99 0.67 10.74 5.65
CA LEU A 99 -0.58 11.23 5.05
C LEU A 99 -1.04 12.57 5.64
N SER A 100 -0.77 12.83 6.92
CA SER A 100 -1.14 14.13 7.54
C SER A 100 -0.41 15.31 6.88
N GLY A 101 0.82 15.11 6.42
CA GLY A 101 1.56 16.12 5.65
C GLY A 101 0.95 16.38 4.26
N LEU A 102 0.36 15.35 3.63
CA LEU A 102 -0.39 15.52 2.38
C LEU A 102 -1.69 16.29 2.60
N LEU A 103 -2.43 15.98 3.68
CA LEU A 103 -3.65 16.70 4.05
C LEU A 103 -3.40 18.20 4.27
N TYR A 104 -2.20 18.59 4.66
CA TYR A 104 -1.83 19.99 4.81
C TYR A 104 -1.45 20.66 3.47
N LYS A 105 -0.81 19.93 2.56
CA LYS A 105 -0.32 20.46 1.28
C LYS A 105 -1.38 20.52 0.19
N TYR A 106 -2.35 19.63 0.22
CA TYR A 106 -3.36 19.47 -0.83
C TYR A 106 -4.76 19.80 -0.30
N THR A 107 -5.61 20.32 -1.14
CA THR A 107 -7.01 20.59 -0.77
C THR A 107 -7.78 19.28 -0.60
N ALA A 108 -8.81 19.30 0.25
CA ALA A 108 -9.71 18.14 0.42
C ALA A 108 -10.31 17.70 -0.93
N MET A 109 -10.54 18.62 -1.85
CA MET A 109 -11.05 18.33 -3.19
C MET A 109 -10.03 17.55 -4.03
N ASP A 110 -8.74 17.90 -3.99
CA ASP A 110 -7.70 17.21 -4.76
C ASP A 110 -7.51 15.80 -4.25
N ILE A 111 -7.53 15.62 -2.93
CA ILE A 111 -7.46 14.31 -2.29
C ILE A 111 -8.67 13.46 -2.70
N THR A 112 -9.87 14.01 -2.65
CA THR A 112 -11.09 13.31 -3.06
C THR A 112 -11.04 12.89 -4.53
N ARG A 113 -10.59 13.76 -5.42
CA ARG A 113 -10.40 13.43 -6.85
C ARG A 113 -9.41 12.29 -7.05
N ALA A 114 -8.29 12.32 -6.33
CA ALA A 114 -7.29 11.25 -6.40
C ALA A 114 -7.87 9.91 -5.93
N PHE A 115 -8.63 9.89 -4.83
CA PHE A 115 -9.30 8.68 -4.34
C PHE A 115 -10.35 8.14 -5.32
N ILE A 116 -11.15 9.00 -5.93
CA ILE A 116 -12.14 8.59 -6.93
C ILE A 116 -11.42 7.99 -8.15
N ALA A 117 -10.37 8.65 -8.65
CA ALA A 117 -9.59 8.14 -9.78
C ALA A 117 -8.96 6.77 -9.47
N ALA A 118 -8.38 6.61 -8.28
CA ALA A 118 -7.82 5.34 -7.82
C ALA A 118 -8.89 4.25 -7.69
N ALA A 119 -10.07 4.58 -7.16
CA ALA A 119 -11.19 3.64 -7.02
C ALA A 119 -11.70 3.17 -8.39
N VAL A 120 -11.86 4.09 -9.35
CA VAL A 120 -12.25 3.76 -10.73
C VAL A 120 -11.23 2.84 -11.37
N LEU A 121 -9.94 3.17 -11.29
CA LEU A 121 -8.86 2.35 -11.80
C LEU A 121 -8.87 0.94 -11.17
N PHE A 122 -9.06 0.87 -9.85
CA PHE A 122 -9.15 -0.41 -9.14
C PHE A 122 -10.31 -1.27 -9.64
N VAL A 123 -11.50 -0.69 -9.82
CA VAL A 123 -12.68 -1.41 -10.34
C VAL A 123 -12.41 -1.92 -11.76
N VAL A 124 -11.83 -1.09 -12.63
CA VAL A 124 -11.48 -1.48 -14.01
C VAL A 124 -10.50 -2.67 -13.99
N LEU A 125 -9.44 -2.58 -13.20
CA LEU A 125 -8.45 -3.65 -13.09
C LEU A 125 -9.03 -4.92 -12.47
N ALA A 126 -9.92 -4.80 -11.48
CA ALA A 126 -10.60 -5.94 -10.87
C ALA A 126 -11.50 -6.66 -11.87
N VAL A 127 -12.30 -5.91 -12.66
CA VAL A 127 -13.15 -6.49 -13.72
C VAL A 127 -12.29 -7.14 -14.80
N MET A 128 -11.21 -6.50 -15.24
CA MET A 128 -10.30 -7.09 -16.21
C MET A 128 -9.64 -8.36 -15.68
N GLY A 129 -9.21 -8.37 -14.42
CA GLY A 129 -8.60 -9.54 -13.76
C GLY A 129 -9.56 -10.72 -13.64
N THR A 130 -10.82 -10.47 -13.28
CA THR A 130 -11.84 -11.53 -13.16
C THR A 130 -12.33 -12.05 -14.53
N SER A 131 -12.33 -11.20 -15.55
CA SER A 131 -12.78 -11.55 -16.91
C SER A 131 -11.70 -12.25 -17.74
N THR A 132 -10.44 -12.13 -17.37
CA THR A 132 -9.32 -12.66 -18.13
C THR A 132 -9.06 -14.11 -17.77
N LYS A 133 -9.14 -14.99 -18.77
CA LYS A 133 -8.80 -16.42 -18.64
C LYS A 133 -7.32 -16.73 -18.85
N LYS A 134 -6.49 -15.72 -19.15
CA LYS A 134 -5.05 -15.86 -19.39
C LYS A 134 -4.28 -15.79 -18.08
N ASP A 135 -3.17 -16.52 -18.01
CA ASP A 135 -2.22 -16.41 -16.90
C ASP A 135 -1.57 -15.02 -16.86
N LEU A 136 -1.91 -14.25 -15.82
CA LEU A 136 -1.43 -12.88 -15.60
C LEU A 136 -0.13 -12.84 -14.79
N SER A 137 0.45 -13.98 -14.42
CA SER A 137 1.65 -14.05 -13.57
C SER A 137 2.87 -13.35 -14.20
N GLY A 138 2.99 -13.41 -15.53
CA GLY A 138 4.01 -12.69 -16.29
C GLY A 138 3.88 -11.18 -16.18
N ILE A 139 2.65 -10.66 -16.31
CA ILE A 139 2.32 -9.23 -16.18
C ILE A 139 2.56 -8.78 -14.74
N GLY A 140 2.18 -9.59 -13.75
CA GLY A 140 2.41 -9.30 -12.33
C GLY A 140 3.90 -9.14 -12.00
N ARG A 141 4.78 -9.99 -12.57
CA ARG A 141 6.24 -9.85 -12.41
C ARG A 141 6.78 -8.56 -13.05
N GLN A 142 6.30 -8.20 -14.22
CA GLN A 142 6.69 -6.95 -14.90
C GLN A 142 6.21 -5.73 -14.11
N ALA A 143 4.97 -5.73 -13.60
CA ALA A 143 4.45 -4.67 -12.76
C ALA A 143 5.25 -4.52 -11.46
N LEU A 144 5.63 -5.64 -10.82
CA LEU A 144 6.47 -5.60 -9.63
C LEU A 144 7.87 -5.03 -9.94
N ALA A 145 8.48 -5.42 -11.05
CA ALA A 145 9.77 -4.87 -11.47
C ALA A 145 9.68 -3.36 -11.75
N ALA A 146 8.61 -2.92 -12.42
CA ALA A 146 8.36 -1.50 -12.66
C ALA A 146 8.16 -0.72 -11.34
N LEU A 147 7.42 -1.28 -10.39
CA LEU A 147 7.22 -0.69 -9.06
C LEU A 147 8.55 -0.52 -8.32
N ILE A 148 9.40 -1.55 -8.32
CA ILE A 148 10.73 -1.48 -7.68
C ILE A 148 11.59 -0.41 -8.36
N ALA A 149 11.58 -0.33 -9.68
CA ALA A 149 12.29 0.70 -10.42
C ALA A 149 11.80 2.11 -10.06
N LEU A 150 10.48 2.31 -9.98
CA LEU A 150 9.88 3.56 -9.52
C LEU A 150 10.34 3.93 -8.12
N ILE A 151 10.36 3.02 -7.17
CA ILE A 151 10.83 3.26 -5.80
C ILE A 151 12.29 3.71 -5.81
N ILE A 152 13.17 3.00 -6.54
CA ILE A 152 14.59 3.35 -6.61
C ILE A 152 14.79 4.76 -7.17
N VAL A 153 14.13 5.07 -8.29
CA VAL A 153 14.26 6.40 -8.90
C VAL A 153 13.63 7.48 -8.02
N SER A 154 12.54 7.20 -7.28
CA SER A 154 11.98 8.12 -6.29
C SER A 154 12.98 8.44 -5.18
N VAL A 155 13.66 7.43 -4.65
CA VAL A 155 14.71 7.62 -3.63
C VAL A 155 15.86 8.47 -4.19
N ILE A 156 16.32 8.18 -5.41
CA ILE A 156 17.35 8.98 -6.07
C ILE A 156 16.89 10.43 -6.26
N ASN A 157 15.61 10.64 -6.66
CA ASN A 157 15.07 11.98 -6.88
C ASN A 157 14.94 12.80 -5.58
N LEU A 158 14.82 12.17 -4.41
CA LEU A 158 14.87 12.87 -3.13
C LEU A 158 16.20 13.63 -2.93
N PHE A 159 17.30 13.14 -3.49
CA PHE A 159 18.60 13.77 -3.43
C PHE A 159 18.84 14.75 -4.60
N LEU A 160 18.34 14.41 -5.79
CA LEU A 160 18.55 15.19 -7.00
C LEU A 160 17.60 16.39 -7.13
N HIS A 161 16.42 16.34 -6.51
CA HIS A 161 15.36 17.35 -6.59
C HIS A 161 15.01 17.76 -8.04
N SER A 162 15.10 16.81 -8.98
CA SER A 162 14.86 17.05 -10.39
C SER A 162 13.36 17.12 -10.71
N THR A 163 12.92 18.28 -11.19
CA THR A 163 11.52 18.47 -11.63
C THR A 163 11.15 17.61 -12.83
N THR A 164 12.11 17.38 -13.74
CA THR A 164 11.90 16.53 -14.92
C THR A 164 11.55 15.10 -14.50
N ILE A 165 12.25 14.56 -13.51
CA ILE A 165 11.97 13.23 -12.97
C ILE A 165 10.57 13.22 -12.34
N GLN A 166 10.16 14.26 -11.62
CA GLN A 166 8.81 14.37 -11.03
C GLN A 166 7.71 14.32 -12.11
N TYR A 167 7.89 15.02 -13.22
CA TYR A 167 6.90 14.97 -14.34
C TYR A 167 6.80 13.58 -14.95
N VAL A 168 7.91 12.91 -15.21
CA VAL A 168 7.92 11.54 -15.73
C VAL A 168 7.21 10.58 -14.78
N PHE A 169 7.44 10.72 -13.47
CA PHE A 169 6.76 9.92 -12.44
C PHE A 169 5.25 10.16 -12.41
N SER A 170 4.82 11.41 -12.48
CA SER A 170 3.39 11.75 -12.48
C SER A 170 2.65 11.22 -13.72
N PHE A 171 3.40 10.91 -14.79
CA PHE A 171 2.83 10.35 -16.02
C PHE A 171 2.78 8.82 -16.03
N ILE A 172 3.73 8.15 -15.36
CA ILE A 172 3.85 6.68 -15.35
C ILE A 172 3.14 6.05 -14.14
N GLY A 173 3.09 6.72 -13.00
CA GLY A 173 2.47 6.25 -11.76
C GLY A 173 1.12 6.82 -11.54
#